data_0a7d53a1b89d04e106607cd9cecfb782
#
_entry.id   0a7d53a1b89d04e106607cd9cecfb782
#
_cell.length_a   1.000
_cell.length_b   1.000
_cell.length_c   1.000
_cell.angle_alpha   90.00
_cell.angle_beta   90.00
_cell.angle_gamma   90.00
#
_symmetry.space_group_name_H-M   'P 1'
#
loop_
_entity.id
_entity.type
_entity.pdbx_description
1 polymer ?
#
loop_
_entity_poly.entity_id
_entity_poly.type
_entity_poly.pdbx_seq_one_letter_code
_entity_poly.pdbx_strand_id
1 'polypeptide(L)'
;MSISDKKTNSSPEIKTFGCRLNIWESQVINDHASKYGLGDLIIFNTCAVTSEAERQARQAIRSAKKNRPDAKILVTGCAAQINPNKWSEMAEVNYVVGNKEKLEDDFWSNFEKLDHNKSDKKIFVSDIMKVKETSEHLIDSFDNHTRGFIQIQNGCDH
;
A
#
# COMPACT_ATOMS: atom_id res chain seq x y z
N MET A 1 9.36 31.15 19.66
CA MET A 1 9.98 29.99 19.02
C MET A 1 8.99 29.42 18.04
N SER A 2 9.19 29.69 16.76
CA SER A 2 8.35 29.15 15.71
C SER A 2 8.79 27.71 15.45
N ILE A 3 7.93 26.77 15.76
CA ILE A 3 8.06 25.38 15.28
C ILE A 3 7.72 25.45 13.80
N SER A 4 8.74 25.50 12.98
CA SER A 4 8.58 25.35 11.54
C SER A 4 8.20 23.90 11.27
N ASP A 5 6.93 23.65 11.04
CA ASP A 5 6.44 22.44 10.40
C ASP A 5 7.08 22.34 9.02
N LYS A 6 8.25 21.70 8.97
CA LYS A 6 8.78 21.14 7.74
C LYS A 6 7.89 19.95 7.39
N LYS A 7 6.75 20.21 6.78
CA LYS A 7 6.08 19.26 5.92
C LYS A 7 7.06 18.99 4.76
N THR A 8 7.97 18.05 4.97
CA THR A 8 8.82 17.53 3.91
C THR A 8 7.88 16.89 2.92
N ASN A 9 7.83 17.43 1.73
CA ASN A 9 7.07 16.92 0.59
C ASN A 9 7.76 15.65 0.08
N SER A 10 7.89 14.64 0.96
CA SER A 10 8.55 13.39 0.66
C SER A 10 7.50 12.37 0.24
N SER A 11 7.69 11.81 -0.95
CA SER A 11 6.89 10.69 -1.42
C SER A 11 7.19 9.42 -0.62
N PRO A 12 6.21 8.52 -0.43
CA PRO A 12 6.44 7.24 0.22
C PRO A 12 7.38 6.36 -0.61
N GLU A 13 8.07 5.44 0.05
CA GLU A 13 8.81 4.38 -0.65
C GLU A 13 7.85 3.24 -0.96
N ILE A 14 7.69 2.86 -2.24
CA ILE A 14 6.83 1.76 -2.65
C ILE A 14 7.65 0.62 -3.22
N LYS A 15 7.42 -0.59 -2.70
CA LYS A 15 8.01 -1.84 -3.20
C LYS A 15 6.89 -2.72 -3.75
N THR A 16 6.96 -2.97 -5.05
CA THR A 16 5.96 -3.74 -5.80
C THR A 16 6.46 -5.16 -6.03
N PHE A 17 5.62 -6.14 -5.69
CA PHE A 17 5.86 -7.55 -5.93
C PHE A 17 4.76 -8.11 -6.82
N GLY A 18 5.13 -8.90 -7.82
CA GLY A 18 4.20 -9.67 -8.62
C GLY A 18 3.91 -9.12 -10.01
N CYS A 19 2.65 -8.95 -10.35
CA CYS A 19 2.19 -8.78 -11.72
C CYS A 19 2.10 -7.30 -12.19
N ARG A 20 1.74 -7.13 -13.47
CA ARG A 20 1.57 -5.81 -14.09
C ARG A 20 0.48 -4.97 -13.44
N LEU A 21 -0.57 -5.60 -12.92
CA LEU A 21 -1.64 -4.92 -12.18
C LEU A 21 -1.07 -4.22 -10.94
N ASN A 22 -0.19 -4.89 -10.21
CA ASN A 22 0.44 -4.30 -9.03
C ASN A 22 1.30 -3.08 -9.38
N ILE A 23 1.90 -3.03 -10.57
CA ILE A 23 2.68 -1.86 -11.03
C ILE A 23 1.74 -0.65 -11.20
N TRP A 24 0.60 -0.83 -11.87
CA TRP A 24 -0.39 0.22 -12.04
C TRP A 24 -0.96 0.69 -10.69
N GLU A 25 -1.35 -0.25 -9.84
CA GLU A 25 -1.87 0.06 -8.51
C GLU A 25 -0.85 0.81 -7.63
N SER A 26 0.43 0.43 -7.72
CA SER A 26 1.50 1.12 -7.00
C SER A 26 1.66 2.57 -7.43
N GLN A 27 1.43 2.89 -8.71
CA GLN A 27 1.41 4.28 -9.17
C GLN A 27 0.24 5.05 -8.55
N VAL A 28 -0.97 4.49 -8.55
CA VAL A 28 -2.14 5.09 -7.90
C VAL A 28 -1.90 5.33 -6.42
N ILE A 29 -1.34 4.34 -5.72
CA ILE A 29 -0.99 4.47 -4.30
C ILE A 29 0.03 5.59 -4.07
N ASN A 30 1.04 5.67 -4.94
CA ASN A 30 2.06 6.72 -4.85
C ASN A 30 1.45 8.12 -4.99
N ASP A 31 0.54 8.29 -5.94
CA ASP A 31 -0.11 9.56 -6.20
C ASP A 31 -0.96 10.00 -5.00
N HIS A 32 -1.76 9.09 -4.44
CA HIS A 32 -2.53 9.35 -3.23
C HIS A 32 -1.65 9.67 -2.02
N ALA A 33 -0.70 8.80 -1.70
CA ALA A 33 0.13 8.96 -0.52
C ALA A 33 1.05 10.20 -0.59
N SER A 34 1.54 10.55 -1.78
CA SER A 34 2.29 11.78 -2.02
C SER A 34 1.43 13.02 -1.86
N LYS A 35 0.20 13.00 -2.37
CA LYS A 35 -0.79 14.09 -2.21
C LYS A 35 -1.02 14.45 -0.73
N TYR A 36 -1.02 13.45 0.15
CA TYR A 36 -1.24 13.64 1.59
C TYR A 36 0.06 13.71 2.41
N GLY A 37 1.23 13.73 1.75
CA GLY A 37 2.53 13.94 2.41
C GLY A 37 2.99 12.79 3.31
N LEU A 38 2.66 11.56 2.97
CA LEU A 38 2.94 10.36 3.76
C LEU A 38 4.34 9.77 3.49
N GLY A 39 5.37 10.60 3.50
CA GLY A 39 6.74 10.23 3.14
C GLY A 39 7.48 9.35 4.15
N ASP A 40 6.97 9.15 5.35
CA ASP A 40 7.50 8.24 6.36
C ASP A 40 7.01 6.79 6.20
N LEU A 41 6.12 6.55 5.22
CA LEU A 41 5.63 5.22 4.89
C LEU A 41 6.56 4.46 3.95
N ILE A 42 6.71 3.16 4.22
CA ILE A 42 7.21 2.18 3.26
C ILE A 42 6.06 1.24 2.93
N ILE A 43 5.62 1.24 1.69
CA ILE A 43 4.43 0.51 1.23
C ILE A 43 4.88 -0.72 0.44
N PHE A 44 4.40 -1.90 0.83
CA PHE A 44 4.62 -3.16 0.15
C PHE A 44 3.35 -3.61 -0.56
N ASN A 45 3.31 -3.47 -1.88
CA ASN A 45 2.22 -3.99 -2.71
C ASN A 45 2.52 -5.43 -3.10
N THR A 46 1.87 -6.39 -2.45
CA THR A 46 2.21 -7.81 -2.46
C THR A 46 1.38 -8.62 -3.45
N CYS A 47 1.94 -9.76 -3.87
CA CYS A 47 1.30 -10.72 -4.77
C CYS A 47 1.01 -12.04 -4.04
N ALA A 48 -0.12 -12.68 -4.40
CA ALA A 48 -0.52 -13.99 -3.85
C ALA A 48 -0.29 -15.15 -4.81
N VAL A 49 0.20 -14.89 -6.03
CA VAL A 49 0.29 -15.91 -7.08
C VAL A 49 1.37 -16.97 -6.78
N THR A 50 2.47 -16.58 -6.12
CA THR A 50 3.55 -17.51 -5.81
C THR A 50 4.00 -17.39 -4.35
N SER A 51 4.32 -18.53 -3.75
CA SER A 51 4.92 -18.58 -2.40
C SER A 51 6.29 -17.89 -2.34
N GLU A 52 7.01 -17.88 -3.45
CA GLU A 52 8.30 -17.20 -3.57
C GLU A 52 8.13 -15.66 -3.49
N ALA A 53 7.14 -15.10 -4.16
CA ALA A 53 6.86 -13.67 -4.08
C ALA A 53 6.48 -13.25 -2.65
N GLU A 54 5.70 -14.07 -1.95
CA GLU A 54 5.36 -13.84 -0.54
C GLU A 54 6.59 -13.91 0.37
N ARG A 55 7.47 -14.91 0.16
CA ARG A 55 8.74 -15.05 0.89
C ARG A 55 9.64 -13.83 0.70
N GLN A 56 9.80 -13.39 -0.54
CA GLN A 56 10.59 -12.20 -0.88
C GLN A 56 10.02 -10.94 -0.24
N ALA A 57 8.70 -10.75 -0.26
CA ALA A 57 8.04 -9.62 0.38
C ALA A 57 8.33 -9.58 1.89
N ARG A 58 8.23 -10.70 2.59
CA ARG A 58 8.54 -10.80 4.03
C ARG A 58 10.00 -10.48 4.33
N GLN A 59 10.92 -10.98 3.52
CA GLN A 59 12.35 -10.69 3.67
C GLN A 59 12.61 -9.19 3.45
N ALA A 60 12.00 -8.59 2.44
CA ALA A 60 12.14 -7.17 2.13
C ALA A 60 11.56 -6.28 3.25
N ILE A 61 10.42 -6.68 3.86
CA ILE A 61 9.83 -5.99 5.01
C ILE A 61 10.80 -5.96 6.20
N ARG A 62 11.37 -7.11 6.56
CA ARG A 62 12.35 -7.19 7.66
C ARG A 62 13.59 -6.34 7.39
N SER A 63 14.11 -6.41 6.16
CA SER A 63 15.25 -5.59 5.74
C SER A 63 14.94 -4.09 5.80
N ALA A 64 13.77 -3.68 5.32
CA ALA A 64 13.35 -2.28 5.36
C ALA A 64 13.24 -1.75 6.79
N LYS A 65 12.63 -2.52 7.69
CA LYS A 65 12.51 -2.14 9.11
C LYS A 65 13.85 -2.07 9.81
N LYS A 66 14.78 -2.97 9.48
CA LYS A 66 16.15 -2.93 10.00
C LYS A 66 16.91 -1.68 9.55
N ASN A 67 16.75 -1.28 8.30
CA ASN A 67 17.44 -0.12 7.72
C ASN A 67 16.81 1.22 8.14
N ARG A 68 15.51 1.25 8.36
CA ARG A 68 14.73 2.43 8.78
C ARG A 68 13.79 2.04 9.94
N PRO A 69 14.29 1.95 11.18
CA PRO A 69 13.51 1.51 12.33
C PRO A 69 12.28 2.38 12.61
N ASP A 70 12.37 3.68 12.34
CA ASP A 70 11.31 4.66 12.60
C ASP A 70 10.24 4.70 11.49
N ALA A 71 10.54 4.14 10.30
CA ALA A 71 9.58 4.11 9.21
C ALA A 71 8.39 3.20 9.53
N LYS A 72 7.20 3.63 9.12
CA LYS A 72 5.98 2.84 9.23
C LYS A 72 5.85 1.95 8.01
N ILE A 73 5.52 0.68 8.23
CA ILE A 73 5.37 -0.30 7.17
C ILE A 73 3.89 -0.61 6.95
N LEU A 74 3.44 -0.39 5.73
CA LEU A 74 2.11 -0.72 5.24
C LEU A 74 2.21 -1.85 4.22
N VAL A 75 1.42 -2.91 4.42
CA VAL A 75 1.33 -4.04 3.50
C VAL A 75 -0.04 -4.05 2.84
N THR A 76 -0.06 -4.18 1.53
CA THR A 76 -1.28 -4.24 0.71
C THR A 76 -1.09 -5.24 -0.44
N GLY A 77 -2.09 -5.36 -1.30
CA GLY A 77 -2.07 -6.27 -2.44
C GLY A 77 -2.80 -7.58 -2.20
N CYS A 78 -2.75 -8.48 -3.19
CA CYS A 78 -3.52 -9.72 -3.16
C CYS A 78 -3.20 -10.62 -1.97
N ALA A 79 -1.93 -10.73 -1.57
CA ALA A 79 -1.55 -11.54 -0.43
C ALA A 79 -2.10 -10.98 0.90
N ALA A 80 -2.11 -9.66 1.05
CA ALA A 80 -2.69 -8.98 2.21
C ALA A 80 -4.22 -9.11 2.25
N GLN A 81 -4.88 -9.05 1.09
CA GLN A 81 -6.32 -9.23 0.96
C GLN A 81 -6.77 -10.64 1.37
N ILE A 82 -6.04 -11.67 0.95
CA ILE A 82 -6.38 -13.07 1.19
C ILE A 82 -6.17 -13.45 2.67
N ASN A 83 -5.07 -13.02 3.25
CA ASN A 83 -4.74 -13.37 4.64
C ASN A 83 -4.15 -12.18 5.42
N PRO A 84 -4.98 -11.19 5.79
CA PRO A 84 -4.52 -9.99 6.46
C PRO A 84 -3.91 -10.28 7.85
N ASN A 85 -4.41 -11.28 8.57
CA ASN A 85 -3.91 -11.63 9.89
C ASN A 85 -2.45 -12.07 9.85
N LYS A 86 -2.08 -12.89 8.87
CA LYS A 86 -0.72 -13.38 8.66
C LYS A 86 0.31 -12.25 8.51
N TRP A 87 -0.08 -11.14 7.88
CA TRP A 87 0.76 -9.97 7.73
C TRP A 87 0.77 -9.08 8.98
N SER A 88 -0.37 -8.93 9.63
CA SER A 88 -0.48 -8.13 10.86
C SER A 88 0.24 -8.74 12.06
N GLU A 89 0.49 -10.06 12.05
CA GLU A 89 1.27 -10.77 13.07
C GLU A 89 2.78 -10.49 12.98
N MET A 90 3.26 -9.94 11.85
CA MET A 90 4.65 -9.52 11.74
C MET A 90 4.90 -8.26 12.58
N ALA A 91 5.87 -8.32 13.49
CA ALA A 91 6.21 -7.20 14.38
C ALA A 91 6.65 -5.94 13.62
N GLU A 92 7.18 -6.10 12.40
CA GLU A 92 7.63 -5.03 11.54
C GLU A 92 6.48 -4.27 10.86
N VAL A 93 5.30 -4.90 10.73
CA VAL A 93 4.16 -4.36 9.98
C VAL A 93 3.27 -3.50 10.88
N ASN A 94 3.04 -2.26 10.47
CA ASN A 94 2.19 -1.31 11.18
C ASN A 94 0.74 -1.34 10.66
N TYR A 95 0.55 -1.52 9.33
CA TYR A 95 -0.75 -1.47 8.68
C TYR A 95 -0.90 -2.57 7.63
N VAL A 96 -2.10 -3.14 7.55
CA VAL A 96 -2.52 -4.05 6.48
C VAL A 96 -3.76 -3.47 5.81
N VAL A 97 -3.69 -3.22 4.51
CA VAL A 97 -4.70 -2.50 3.73
C VAL A 97 -5.19 -3.36 2.59
N GLY A 98 -6.51 -3.44 2.42
CA GLY A 98 -7.14 -4.23 1.37
C GLY A 98 -7.02 -3.63 -0.03
N ASN A 99 -7.42 -4.42 -1.02
CA ASN A 99 -7.35 -4.03 -2.42
C ASN A 99 -8.34 -2.90 -2.78
N LYS A 100 -9.45 -2.79 -2.06
CA LYS A 100 -10.39 -1.69 -2.22
C LYS A 100 -9.83 -0.41 -1.62
N GLU A 101 -9.48 -0.45 -0.35
CA GLU A 101 -9.06 0.71 0.44
C GLU A 101 -7.81 1.39 -0.13
N LYS A 102 -6.84 0.62 -0.65
CA LYS A 102 -5.61 1.18 -1.22
C LYS A 102 -5.82 2.09 -2.42
N LEU A 103 -6.95 1.96 -3.12
CA LEU A 103 -7.31 2.74 -4.30
C LEU A 103 -8.28 3.90 -3.98
N GLU A 104 -8.77 4.01 -2.76
CA GLU A 104 -9.71 5.05 -2.35
C GLU A 104 -9.00 6.29 -1.80
N ASP A 105 -9.27 7.45 -2.37
CA ASP A 105 -8.73 8.74 -1.92
C ASP A 105 -9.16 9.04 -0.46
N ASP A 106 -10.37 8.69 -0.09
CA ASP A 106 -10.91 8.87 1.25
C ASP A 106 -10.11 8.12 2.32
N PHE A 107 -9.61 6.92 2.01
CA PHE A 107 -8.73 6.18 2.90
C PHE A 107 -7.46 6.97 3.19
N TRP A 108 -6.79 7.46 2.15
CA TRP A 108 -5.53 8.19 2.27
C TRP A 108 -5.69 9.56 2.92
N SER A 109 -6.80 10.26 2.65
CA SER A 109 -7.09 11.57 3.27
C SER A 109 -7.30 11.48 4.79
N ASN A 110 -7.79 10.36 5.27
CA ASN A 110 -8.01 10.12 6.70
C ASN A 110 -6.89 9.31 7.36
N PHE A 111 -5.86 8.92 6.62
CA PHE A 111 -4.81 8.04 7.12
C PHE A 111 -4.10 8.57 8.37
N GLU A 112 -3.76 9.84 8.43
CA GLU A 112 -3.14 10.46 9.60
C GLU A 112 -4.02 10.32 10.85
N LYS A 113 -5.34 10.48 10.72
CA LYS A 113 -6.29 10.32 11.83
C LYS A 113 -6.36 8.87 12.31
N LEU A 114 -6.26 7.92 11.39
CA LEU A 114 -6.22 6.49 11.71
C LEU A 114 -4.93 6.13 12.45
N ASP A 115 -3.83 6.78 12.11
CA ASP A 115 -2.54 6.56 12.74
C ASP A 115 -2.49 7.09 14.19
N HIS A 116 -3.10 8.23 14.45
CA HIS A 116 -3.14 8.83 15.79
C HIS A 116 -4.04 8.07 16.77
N ASN A 117 -5.03 7.35 16.30
CA ASN A 117 -5.83 6.46 17.13
C ASN A 117 -4.99 5.20 17.43
N LYS A 118 -4.40 5.14 18.63
CA LYS A 118 -3.60 4.02 19.15
C LYS A 118 -4.44 2.73 19.33
N SER A 119 -5.12 2.31 18.30
CA SER A 119 -5.79 1.02 18.25
C SER A 119 -4.76 -0.05 17.92
N ASP A 120 -4.63 -1.09 18.74
CA ASP A 120 -3.65 -2.17 18.59
C ASP A 120 -3.84 -2.98 17.29
N LYS A 121 -4.93 -2.78 16.58
CA LYS A 121 -5.26 -3.54 15.38
C LYS A 121 -5.43 -2.61 14.18
N LYS A 122 -4.45 -2.64 13.28
CA LYS A 122 -4.39 -1.75 12.11
C LYS A 122 -4.64 -2.50 10.80
N ILE A 123 -5.71 -3.30 10.77
CA ILE A 123 -6.15 -4.02 9.57
C ILE A 123 -7.35 -3.29 8.96
N PHE A 124 -7.18 -2.80 7.74
CA PHE A 124 -8.17 -2.11 6.93
C PHE A 124 -8.44 -2.93 5.66
N VAL A 125 -9.17 -4.02 5.80
CA VAL A 125 -9.46 -4.95 4.72
C VAL A 125 -10.95 -5.25 4.71
N SER A 126 -11.65 -4.79 3.66
CA SER A 126 -13.05 -5.12 3.40
C SER A 126 -13.19 -6.44 2.64
N ASP A 127 -14.36 -7.03 2.71
CA ASP A 127 -14.71 -8.20 1.91
C ASP A 127 -14.81 -7.81 0.43
N ILE A 128 -13.83 -8.24 -0.36
CA ILE A 128 -13.72 -7.90 -1.78
C ILE A 128 -14.91 -8.39 -2.62
N MET A 129 -15.60 -9.46 -2.18
CA MET A 129 -16.75 -10.02 -2.86
C MET A 129 -17.99 -9.10 -2.78
N LYS A 130 -17.99 -8.15 -1.86
CA LYS A 130 -19.06 -7.15 -1.71
C LYS A 130 -18.80 -5.88 -2.50
N VAL A 131 -17.62 -5.74 -3.09
CA VAL A 131 -17.25 -4.56 -3.89
C VAL A 131 -17.85 -4.69 -5.28
N LYS A 132 -18.79 -3.81 -5.64
CA LYS A 132 -19.47 -3.79 -6.94
C LYS A 132 -18.95 -2.72 -7.88
N GLU A 133 -18.21 -1.76 -7.39
CA GLU A 133 -17.73 -0.62 -8.15
C GLU A 133 -16.19 -0.64 -8.22
N THR A 134 -15.67 -0.30 -9.38
CA THR A 134 -14.24 -0.11 -9.60
C THR A 134 -13.92 1.37 -9.44
N SER A 135 -12.90 1.69 -8.67
CA SER A 135 -12.43 3.06 -8.55
C SER A 135 -11.84 3.52 -9.88
N GLU A 136 -12.29 4.67 -10.38
CA GLU A 136 -11.72 5.30 -11.58
C GLU A 136 -10.45 6.05 -11.18
N HIS A 137 -9.34 5.74 -11.84
CA HIS A 137 -8.07 6.41 -11.61
C HIS A 137 -7.45 6.80 -12.96
N LEU A 138 -7.12 8.07 -13.08
CA LEU A 138 -6.28 8.59 -14.15
C LEU A 138 -4.84 8.69 -13.65
N ILE A 139 -3.92 8.13 -14.39
CA ILE A 139 -2.48 8.17 -14.12
C ILE A 139 -1.82 9.02 -15.19
N ASP A 140 -1.10 10.05 -14.77
CA ASP A 140 -0.44 10.96 -15.69
C ASP A 140 0.85 10.38 -16.28
N SER A 141 1.54 9.51 -15.51
CA SER A 141 2.80 8.90 -15.96
C SER A 141 3.07 7.54 -15.29
N PHE A 142 3.96 6.78 -15.90
CA PHE A 142 4.55 5.59 -15.30
C PHE A 142 6.04 5.84 -15.13
N ASP A 143 6.44 6.32 -13.96
CA ASP A 143 7.82 6.64 -13.66
C ASP A 143 8.72 5.39 -13.76
N ASN A 144 9.85 5.52 -14.46
CA ASN A 144 10.84 4.47 -14.69
C ASN A 144 10.36 3.26 -15.50
N HIS A 145 9.24 3.36 -16.23
CA HIS A 145 8.76 2.31 -17.12
C HIS A 145 8.75 2.77 -18.58
N THR A 146 9.14 1.88 -19.49
CA THR A 146 9.07 2.10 -20.94
C THR A 146 7.70 1.75 -21.53
N ARG A 147 6.79 1.21 -20.71
CA ARG A 147 5.43 0.79 -21.10
C ARG A 147 4.42 1.31 -20.10
N GLY A 148 3.33 1.90 -20.58
CA GLY A 148 2.16 2.22 -19.78
C GLY A 148 1.22 1.03 -19.66
N PHE A 149 0.47 0.97 -18.56
CA PHE A 149 -0.57 -0.05 -18.33
C PHE A 149 -1.90 0.65 -18.05
N ILE A 150 -2.97 0.13 -18.64
CA ILE A 150 -4.33 0.61 -18.41
C ILE A 150 -5.12 -0.56 -17.82
N GLN A 151 -5.79 -0.32 -16.71
CA GLN A 151 -6.71 -1.28 -16.13
C GLN A 151 -8.04 -1.22 -16.86
N ILE A 152 -8.45 -2.33 -17.46
CA ILE A 152 -9.74 -2.47 -18.16
C ILE A 152 -10.73 -3.37 -17.41
N GLN A 153 -10.26 -4.08 -16.38
CA GLN A 153 -11.08 -4.96 -15.55
C GLN A 153 -10.43 -5.10 -14.18
N ASN A 154 -11.26 -5.20 -13.15
CA ASN A 154 -10.83 -5.53 -11.80
C ASN A 154 -11.58 -6.77 -11.32
N GLY A 155 -10.81 -7.79 -10.86
CA GLY A 155 -11.37 -9.08 -10.48
C GLY A 155 -11.53 -10.06 -11.65
N CYS A 156 -11.92 -11.28 -11.33
CA CYS A 156 -12.23 -12.36 -12.26
C CYS A 156 -13.27 -13.31 -11.66
N ASP A 157 -13.87 -14.16 -12.49
CA ASP A 157 -14.92 -15.12 -12.10
C ASP A 157 -14.38 -16.44 -11.49
N HIS A 158 -13.15 -16.46 -11.03
CA HIS A 158 -12.51 -17.65 -10.46
C HIS A 158 -12.48 -17.63 -8.94
#